data_0bbbc787acc6ee0a87ed3acebdb601a1
#
_entry.id   0bbbc787acc6ee0a87ed3acebdb601a1
#
_cell.length_a   1.000
_cell.length_b   1.000
_cell.length_c   1.000
_cell.angle_alpha   90.00
_cell.angle_beta   90.00
_cell.angle_gamma   90.00
#
_symmetry.space_group_name_H-M   'P 1'
#
loop_
_entity.id
_entity.type
_entity.pdbx_description
1 polymer ?
#
loop_
_entity_poly.entity_id
_entity_poly.type
_entity_poly.pdbx_seq_one_letter_code
_entity_poly.pdbx_strand_id
1 'polypeptide(L)'
;MKIMIVDDCQTTRKLLGHYLKSRGYAVIFAENGLDAMEKLATEKVNLVMTDLNMPYMDGIELVKTLRSDPSMSDIPILMVTTENDEIEREKAFSNGANGYLVKPVTGDAIAENIKNIMKQIFAKGGMQNA
;
A
#
# COMPACT_ATOMS: atom_id res chain seq x y z
N MET A 1 -3.64 -13.28 4.87
CA MET A 1 -3.40 -12.14 3.98
C MET A 1 -2.01 -11.59 4.26
N LYS A 2 -1.25 -11.31 3.20
CA LYS A 2 0.11 -10.80 3.29
C LYS A 2 0.16 -9.36 2.80
N ILE A 3 0.76 -8.48 3.60
CA ILE A 3 0.87 -7.04 3.31
C ILE A 3 2.34 -6.66 3.19
N MET A 4 2.69 -5.93 2.12
CA MET A 4 4.01 -5.35 1.99
C MET A 4 3.98 -3.91 2.53
N ILE A 5 4.90 -3.60 3.44
CA ILE A 5 5.08 -2.24 3.96
C ILE A 5 6.31 -1.63 3.30
N VAL A 6 6.12 -0.54 2.57
CA VAL A 6 7.19 0.17 1.85
C VAL A 6 7.39 1.54 2.50
N ASP A 7 8.51 1.71 3.17
CA ASP A 7 8.83 2.96 3.88
C ASP A 7 10.33 2.99 4.14
N ASP A 8 11.00 4.11 3.91
CA ASP A 8 12.44 4.23 4.12
C ASP A 8 12.82 4.38 5.59
N CYS A 9 11.85 4.62 6.47
CA CYS A 9 12.08 4.72 7.91
C CYS A 9 11.93 3.35 8.59
N GLN A 10 13.03 2.80 9.10
CA GLN A 10 13.04 1.50 9.75
C GLN A 10 12.08 1.47 10.95
N THR A 11 12.06 2.53 11.74
CA THR A 11 11.19 2.62 12.92
C THR A 11 9.72 2.53 12.52
N THR A 12 9.33 3.24 11.46
CA THR A 12 7.96 3.20 10.95
C THR A 12 7.60 1.81 10.43
N ARG A 13 8.51 1.17 9.67
CA ARG A 13 8.28 -0.20 9.19
C ARG A 13 8.03 -1.16 10.34
N LYS A 14 8.86 -1.11 11.36
CA LYS A 14 8.73 -1.99 12.54
C LYS A 14 7.41 -1.76 13.26
N LEU A 15 7.04 -0.50 13.45
CA LEU A 15 5.81 -0.14 14.17
C LEU A 15 4.57 -0.62 13.42
N LEU A 16 4.49 -0.33 12.13
CA LEU A 16 3.37 -0.76 11.29
C LEU A 16 3.34 -2.29 11.17
N GLY A 17 4.50 -2.90 11.01
CA GLY A 17 4.62 -4.36 10.93
C GLY A 17 4.15 -5.05 12.19
N HIS A 18 4.55 -4.54 13.34
CA HIS A 18 4.12 -5.07 14.63
C HIS A 18 2.59 -5.02 14.77
N TYR A 19 2.01 -3.88 14.43
CA TYR A 19 0.57 -3.69 14.48
C TYR A 19 -0.16 -4.70 13.57
N LEU A 20 0.27 -4.80 12.31
CA LEU A 20 -0.39 -5.70 11.35
C LEU A 20 -0.22 -7.18 11.72
N LYS A 21 0.96 -7.57 12.22
CA LYS A 21 1.19 -8.92 12.70
C LYS A 21 0.28 -9.25 13.88
N SER A 22 0.05 -8.29 14.78
CA SER A 22 -0.85 -8.48 15.91
C SER A 22 -2.29 -8.71 15.47
N ARG A 23 -2.64 -8.25 14.27
CA ARG A 23 -3.97 -8.46 13.67
C ARG A 23 -4.04 -9.72 12.81
N GLY A 24 -2.97 -10.52 12.77
CA GLY A 24 -2.96 -11.79 12.05
C GLY A 24 -2.48 -11.71 10.60
N TYR A 25 -1.99 -10.56 10.16
CA TYR A 25 -1.45 -10.43 8.81
C TYR A 25 0.00 -10.89 8.75
N ALA A 26 0.38 -11.53 7.66
CA ALA A 26 1.79 -11.73 7.32
C ALA A 26 2.31 -10.41 6.72
N VAL A 27 3.57 -10.07 7.02
CA VAL A 27 4.14 -8.80 6.62
C VAL A 27 5.50 -9.01 5.99
N ILE A 28 5.77 -8.32 4.88
CA ILE A 28 7.11 -8.18 4.31
C ILE A 28 7.44 -6.70 4.19
N PHE A 29 8.72 -6.37 4.21
CA PHE A 29 9.18 -4.98 4.24
C PHE A 29 9.99 -4.64 2.99
N ALA A 30 9.86 -3.39 2.54
CA ALA A 30 10.71 -2.82 1.50
C ALA A 30 11.10 -1.40 1.93
N GLU A 31 12.31 -0.99 1.57
CA GLU A 31 12.86 0.31 1.98
C GLU A 31 12.48 1.45 1.02
N ASN A 32 12.12 1.12 -0.20
CA ASN A 32 11.74 2.08 -1.24
C ASN A 32 11.02 1.33 -2.37
N GLY A 33 10.61 2.07 -3.39
CA GLY A 33 9.87 1.49 -4.51
C GLY A 33 10.67 0.48 -5.31
N LEU A 34 11.97 0.69 -5.50
CA LEU A 34 12.81 -0.27 -6.23
C LEU A 34 12.93 -1.59 -5.47
N ASP A 35 13.17 -1.51 -4.17
CA ASP A 35 13.22 -2.70 -3.31
C ASP A 35 11.87 -3.43 -3.30
N ALA A 36 10.78 -2.68 -3.30
CA ALA A 36 9.44 -3.25 -3.38
C ALA A 36 9.24 -4.03 -4.68
N MET A 37 9.63 -3.46 -5.82
CA MET A 37 9.49 -4.13 -7.11
C MET A 37 10.34 -5.41 -7.17
N GLU A 38 11.55 -5.37 -6.63
CA GLU A 38 12.42 -6.55 -6.57
C GLU A 38 11.75 -7.68 -5.77
N LYS A 39 11.21 -7.36 -4.60
CA LYS A 39 10.55 -8.35 -3.75
C LYS A 39 9.23 -8.86 -4.34
N LEU A 40 8.47 -7.99 -4.99
CA LEU A 40 7.21 -8.38 -5.63
C LEU A 40 7.40 -9.33 -6.81
N ALA A 41 8.60 -9.37 -7.39
CA ALA A 41 8.90 -10.31 -8.47
C ALA A 41 8.83 -11.77 -7.99
N THR A 42 9.07 -12.03 -6.71
CA THR A 42 9.11 -13.39 -6.14
C THR A 42 8.10 -13.63 -5.04
N GLU A 43 7.54 -12.58 -4.45
CA GLU A 43 6.60 -12.68 -3.32
C GLU A 43 5.22 -12.20 -3.74
N LYS A 44 4.21 -13.02 -3.46
CA LYS A 44 2.82 -12.62 -3.65
C LYS A 44 2.35 -11.86 -2.42
N VAL A 45 1.76 -10.68 -2.64
CA VAL A 45 1.14 -9.90 -1.57
C VAL A 45 -0.30 -9.55 -1.94
N ASN A 46 -1.12 -9.35 -0.92
CA ASN A 46 -2.53 -9.03 -1.10
C ASN A 46 -2.79 -7.52 -1.03
N LEU A 47 -1.84 -6.75 -0.51
CA LEU A 47 -1.95 -5.30 -0.39
C LEU A 47 -0.56 -4.71 -0.21
N VAL A 48 -0.34 -3.56 -0.84
CA VAL A 48 0.89 -2.76 -0.65
C VAL A 48 0.52 -1.52 0.15
N MET A 49 1.22 -1.29 1.25
CA MET A 49 1.09 -0.08 2.06
C MET A 49 2.39 0.69 1.89
N THR A 50 2.36 1.87 1.29
CA THR A 50 3.57 2.61 0.94
C THR A 50 3.56 4.04 1.39
N ASP A 51 4.72 4.55 1.81
CA ASP A 51 4.95 5.98 1.95
C ASP A 51 5.02 6.61 0.56
N LEU A 52 4.82 7.91 0.50
CA LEU A 52 4.93 8.68 -0.73
C LEU A 52 6.37 9.12 -0.99
N ASN A 53 7.03 9.68 0.03
CA ASN A 53 8.36 10.27 -0.11
C ASN A 53 9.45 9.27 0.28
N MET A 54 10.11 8.71 -0.73
CA MET A 54 11.19 7.72 -0.54
C MET A 54 12.27 7.98 -1.59
N PRO A 55 13.55 7.61 -1.28
CA PRO A 55 14.60 7.74 -2.28
C PRO A 55 14.42 6.72 -3.41
N TYR A 56 15.05 6.99 -4.54
CA TYR A 56 15.13 6.16 -5.76
C TYR A 56 13.80 6.05 -6.51
N MET A 57 12.78 5.50 -5.90
CA MET A 57 11.44 5.41 -6.47
C MET A 57 10.44 5.78 -5.37
N ASP A 58 9.72 6.88 -5.54
CA ASP A 58 8.71 7.32 -4.59
C ASP A 58 7.40 6.53 -4.70
N GLY A 59 6.45 6.83 -3.81
CA GLY A 59 5.18 6.10 -3.76
C GLY A 59 4.32 6.28 -5.00
N ILE A 60 4.32 7.46 -5.60
CA ILE A 60 3.55 7.71 -6.83
C ILE A 60 4.14 6.91 -8.00
N GLU A 61 5.46 6.90 -8.13
CA GLU A 61 6.14 6.11 -9.17
C GLU A 61 5.89 4.63 -8.97
N LEU A 62 5.88 4.17 -7.72
CA LEU A 62 5.56 2.78 -7.40
C LEU A 62 4.14 2.42 -7.83
N VAL A 63 3.16 3.29 -7.54
CA VAL A 63 1.77 3.07 -7.96
C VAL A 63 1.69 2.98 -9.48
N LYS A 64 2.31 3.91 -10.21
CA LYS A 64 2.33 3.90 -11.67
C LYS A 64 2.92 2.61 -12.21
N THR A 65 4.04 2.18 -11.65
CA THR A 65 4.74 0.97 -12.08
C THR A 65 3.89 -0.27 -11.87
N LEU A 66 3.25 -0.39 -10.70
CA LEU A 66 2.38 -1.52 -10.41
C LEU A 66 1.16 -1.56 -11.33
N ARG A 67 0.55 -0.42 -11.58
CA ARG A 67 -0.64 -0.35 -12.47
C ARG A 67 -0.29 -0.63 -13.92
N SER A 68 0.97 -0.42 -14.34
CA SER A 68 1.43 -0.70 -15.71
C SER A 68 1.80 -2.15 -15.93
N ASP A 69 2.00 -2.93 -14.87
CA ASP A 69 2.39 -4.34 -14.97
C ASP A 69 1.14 -5.22 -14.89
N PRO A 70 0.78 -5.96 -15.95
CA PRO A 70 -0.42 -6.80 -15.94
C PRO A 70 -0.47 -7.81 -14.80
N SER A 71 0.68 -8.29 -14.34
CA SER A 71 0.73 -9.27 -13.25
C SER A 71 0.51 -8.65 -11.87
N MET A 72 0.59 -7.32 -11.76
CA MET A 72 0.51 -6.59 -10.48
C MET A 72 -0.54 -5.50 -10.49
N SER A 73 -1.21 -5.27 -11.61
CA SER A 73 -2.13 -4.14 -11.80
C SER A 73 -3.34 -4.16 -10.88
N ASP A 74 -3.67 -5.30 -10.29
CA ASP A 74 -4.83 -5.46 -9.40
C ASP A 74 -4.46 -5.42 -7.92
N ILE A 75 -3.18 -5.32 -7.58
CA ILE A 75 -2.77 -5.26 -6.17
C ILE A 75 -3.27 -3.96 -5.56
N PRO A 76 -4.09 -4.00 -4.49
CA PRO A 76 -4.55 -2.79 -3.84
C PRO A 76 -3.40 -2.06 -3.15
N ILE A 77 -3.45 -0.73 -3.18
CA ILE A 77 -2.38 0.12 -2.65
C ILE A 77 -2.99 1.14 -1.68
N LEU A 78 -2.47 1.16 -0.46
CA LEU A 78 -2.80 2.15 0.56
C LEU A 78 -1.58 3.05 0.77
N MET A 79 -1.73 4.34 0.50
CA MET A 79 -0.69 5.33 0.78
C MET A 79 -0.75 5.72 2.25
N VAL A 80 0.40 5.71 2.94
CA VAL A 80 0.51 6.13 4.35
C VAL A 80 1.73 7.04 4.47
N THR A 81 1.51 8.34 4.58
CA THR A 81 2.56 9.35 4.43
C THR A 81 2.33 10.55 5.33
N THR A 82 3.40 11.32 5.60
CA THR A 82 3.29 12.60 6.28
C THR A 82 2.80 13.72 5.34
N GLU A 83 2.78 13.46 4.03
CA GLU A 83 2.38 14.47 3.04
C GLU A 83 0.88 14.73 3.12
N ASN A 84 0.51 15.97 3.43
CA ASN A 84 -0.88 16.40 3.63
C ASN A 84 -1.38 17.32 2.51
N ASP A 85 -0.63 17.44 1.42
CA ASP A 85 -1.00 18.28 0.28
C ASP A 85 -2.10 17.59 -0.53
N GLU A 86 -3.19 18.32 -0.76
CA GLU A 86 -4.33 17.81 -1.55
C GLU A 86 -3.92 17.48 -2.99
N ILE A 87 -2.98 18.19 -3.56
CA ILE A 87 -2.48 17.93 -4.91
C ILE A 87 -1.79 16.57 -4.95
N GLU A 88 -0.97 16.26 -3.96
CA GLU A 88 -0.27 14.97 -3.88
C GLU A 88 -1.26 13.83 -3.64
N ARG A 89 -2.27 14.08 -2.81
CA ARG A 89 -3.34 13.10 -2.57
C ARG A 89 -4.10 12.77 -3.86
N GLU A 90 -4.48 13.80 -4.61
CA GLU A 90 -5.16 13.62 -5.89
C GLU A 90 -4.30 12.86 -6.89
N LYS A 91 -3.00 13.16 -6.94
CA LYS A 91 -2.05 12.43 -7.79
C LYS A 91 -2.02 10.94 -7.43
N ALA A 92 -2.00 10.62 -6.14
CA ALA A 92 -1.99 9.23 -5.70
C ALA A 92 -3.22 8.49 -6.22
N PHE A 93 -4.41 9.05 -5.99
CA PHE A 93 -5.65 8.43 -6.44
C PHE A 93 -5.76 8.38 -7.97
N SER A 94 -5.39 9.44 -8.66
CA SER A 94 -5.50 9.47 -10.13
C SER A 94 -4.54 8.47 -10.80
N ASN A 95 -3.46 8.10 -10.13
CA ASN A 95 -2.53 7.08 -10.63
C ASN A 95 -2.91 5.67 -10.22
N GLY A 96 -3.90 5.51 -9.35
CA GLY A 96 -4.44 4.20 -9.04
C GLY A 96 -4.31 3.73 -7.59
N ALA A 97 -3.94 4.62 -6.65
CA ALA A 97 -3.99 4.27 -5.22
C ALA A 97 -5.44 4.05 -4.79
N ASN A 98 -5.64 3.13 -3.86
CA ASN A 98 -6.97 2.76 -3.36
C ASN A 98 -7.33 3.48 -2.06
N GLY A 99 -6.33 4.00 -1.35
CA GLY A 99 -6.54 4.74 -0.11
C GLY A 99 -5.38 5.65 0.21
N TYR A 100 -5.58 6.59 1.12
CA TYR A 100 -4.58 7.57 1.50
C TYR A 100 -4.77 7.96 2.96
N LEU A 101 -3.74 7.76 3.77
CA LEU A 101 -3.73 8.14 5.17
C LEU A 101 -2.55 9.05 5.46
N VAL A 102 -2.79 10.09 6.26
CA VAL A 102 -1.75 11.04 6.67
C VAL A 102 -1.26 10.68 8.07
N LYS A 103 0.07 10.51 8.21
CA LYS A 103 0.69 10.25 9.51
C LYS A 103 0.57 11.48 10.42
N PRO A 104 0.43 11.31 11.74
CA PRO A 104 0.42 10.03 12.44
C PRO A 104 -0.90 9.28 12.26
N VAL A 105 -0.81 7.97 12.12
CA VAL A 105 -1.99 7.11 11.92
C VAL A 105 -2.20 6.24 13.14
N THR A 106 -3.47 5.92 13.42
CA THR A 106 -3.81 4.94 14.45
C THR A 106 -3.94 3.56 13.81
N GLY A 107 -3.76 2.52 14.63
CA GLY A 107 -4.01 1.17 14.16
C GLY A 107 -5.45 0.97 13.68
N ASP A 108 -6.41 1.59 14.36
CA ASP A 108 -7.82 1.51 13.97
C ASP A 108 -8.08 2.14 12.60
N ALA A 109 -7.45 3.27 12.30
CA ALA A 109 -7.59 3.93 11.01
C ALA A 109 -7.02 3.04 9.88
N ILE A 110 -5.88 2.42 10.12
CA ILE A 110 -5.27 1.48 9.16
C ILE A 110 -6.21 0.30 8.92
N ALA A 111 -6.68 -0.33 9.99
CA ALA A 111 -7.57 -1.50 9.90
C ALA A 111 -8.86 -1.17 9.14
N GLU A 112 -9.45 -0.02 9.42
CA GLU A 112 -10.67 0.40 8.74
C GLU A 112 -10.44 0.66 7.25
N ASN A 113 -9.34 1.29 6.90
CA ASN A 113 -8.99 1.54 5.49
C ASN A 113 -8.74 0.24 4.73
N ILE A 114 -8.02 -0.69 5.32
CA ILE A 114 -7.81 -2.01 4.72
C ILE A 114 -9.15 -2.70 4.49
N LYS A 115 -10.03 -2.68 5.48
CA LYS A 115 -11.36 -3.29 5.39
C LYS A 115 -12.19 -2.66 4.26
N ASN A 116 -12.18 -1.34 4.17
CA ASN A 116 -12.94 -0.62 3.12
C ASN A 116 -12.38 -0.92 1.73
N ILE A 117 -11.07 -0.96 1.57
CA ILE A 117 -10.42 -1.30 0.30
C ILE A 117 -10.79 -2.71 -0.12
N MET A 118 -10.72 -3.67 0.80
CA MET A 118 -11.04 -5.06 0.49
C MET A 118 -12.52 -5.24 0.17
N LYS A 119 -13.41 -4.51 0.82
CA LYS A 119 -14.85 -4.53 0.49
C LYS A 119 -15.11 -4.05 -0.93
N GLN A 120 -14.45 -2.99 -1.36
CA GLN A 120 -14.61 -2.47 -2.73
C GLN A 120 -14.15 -3.48 -3.76
N ILE A 121 -13.04 -4.16 -3.51
CA ILE A 121 -12.50 -5.18 -4.38
C ILE A 121 -13.44 -6.39 -4.45
N PHE A 122 -13.94 -6.85 -3.31
CA PHE A 122 -14.89 -7.96 -3.24
C PHE A 122 -16.19 -7.64 -3.97
N ALA A 123 -16.70 -6.42 -3.80
CA ALA A 123 -17.92 -5.99 -4.49
C ALA A 123 -17.74 -6.05 -6.01
N LYS A 124 -16.60 -5.55 -6.52
CA LYS A 124 -16.27 -5.62 -7.96
C LYS A 124 -16.14 -7.06 -8.44
N GLY A 125 -15.43 -7.89 -7.68
CA GLY A 125 -15.27 -9.31 -8.00
C GLY A 125 -16.61 -10.04 -7.99
N GLY A 126 -17.44 -9.77 -6.99
CA GLY A 126 -18.79 -10.32 -6.90
C GLY A 126 -19.66 -9.93 -8.07
N MET A 127 -19.60 -8.67 -8.49
CA MET A 127 -20.34 -8.17 -9.66
C MET A 127 -19.84 -8.81 -10.95
N GLN A 128 -18.56 -9.04 -11.08
CA GLN A 128 -17.98 -9.69 -12.26
C GLN A 128 -18.34 -11.15 -12.34
N ASN A 129 -18.54 -11.81 -11.21
CA ASN A 129 -18.86 -13.23 -11.13
C ASN A 129 -20.36 -13.51 -11.15
N ALA A 130 -21.13 -12.46 -11.03
CA ALA A 130 -22.58 -12.57 -11.10
C ALA A 130 -23.05 -12.55 -12.54
#